data_ea199fffe0573144076af77f04be4e54
#
_entry.id   ea199fffe0573144076af77f04be4e54
#
_cell.length_a   1.000
_cell.length_b   1.000
_cell.length_c   1.000
_cell.angle_alpha   90.00
_cell.angle_beta   90.00
_cell.angle_gamma   90.00
#
_symmetry.space_group_name_H-M   'P 1'
#
loop_
_entity.id
_entity.type
_entity.pdbx_description
1 polymer ?
#
loop_
_entity_poly.entity_id
_entity_poly.type
_entity_poly.pdbx_seq_one_letter_code
_entity_poly.pdbx_strand_id
1 'polypeptide(L)'
;MRFTRRALPLIVATAAVLTAPAIAPASAAPPTSAVEPLERAHAHNDYEHDRPLADALDHGFTSVEADVWLVDGELRVAHDLQDTQPGVTLQSLYLDPLADRFAANGGSTYRGWDGSLQLLIDIKSDGPSTYAAIDEALRAYPQLMTRWTDGTMKERAVTAVISGNRPLAEMAAQRTRFAGYDGRLTDLHSGLPAELMPLVSDNWTRHFTWTGVGPMPEAERAKLHSIVATAHAHGYRVRFWATPDMPGPERDAVWTELIAAGVDHINTDDLAGLQAFLLAHDPQEQEAA
;
A
#
# COMPACT_ATOMS: atom_id res chain seq x y z
N MET A 1 65.23 -79.86 -36.79
CA MET A 1 63.94 -79.12 -36.75
C MET A 1 63.71 -78.69 -35.32
N ARG A 2 63.88 -77.39 -35.03
CA ARG A 2 63.59 -76.83 -33.67
C ARG A 2 62.34 -75.96 -33.75
N PHE A 3 61.33 -76.35 -33.04
CA PHE A 3 60.05 -75.58 -32.84
C PHE A 3 60.24 -74.58 -31.71
N THR A 4 60.20 -73.31 -32.03
CA THR A 4 60.18 -72.20 -31.06
C THR A 4 58.70 -71.90 -30.68
N ARG A 5 58.36 -72.09 -29.44
CA ARG A 5 57.03 -71.66 -28.86
C ARG A 5 57.13 -70.18 -28.57
N ARG A 6 56.23 -69.40 -29.19
CA ARG A 6 56.03 -67.98 -28.84
C ARG A 6 54.98 -67.89 -27.70
N ALA A 7 55.38 -67.24 -26.63
CA ALA A 7 54.47 -66.92 -25.52
C ALA A 7 53.67 -65.66 -25.86
N LEU A 8 52.34 -65.63 -25.70
CA LEU A 8 51.45 -64.48 -25.74
C LEU A 8 51.50 -63.76 -24.40
N PRO A 9 51.56 -62.40 -24.36
CA PRO A 9 51.40 -61.67 -23.11
C PRO A 9 49.93 -61.56 -22.74
N LEU A 10 49.59 -61.83 -21.45
CA LEU A 10 48.28 -61.65 -20.81
C LEU A 10 48.10 -60.15 -20.50
N ILE A 11 47.12 -59.47 -21.17
CA ILE A 11 46.74 -58.08 -20.86
C ILE A 11 45.75 -58.13 -19.74
N VAL A 12 46.14 -57.66 -18.56
CA VAL A 12 45.22 -57.43 -17.42
C VAL A 12 44.60 -56.06 -17.59
N ALA A 13 43.33 -55.99 -17.93
CA ALA A 13 42.57 -54.76 -17.98
C ALA A 13 42.08 -54.37 -16.58
N THR A 14 42.65 -53.36 -15.96
CA THR A 14 42.15 -52.76 -14.72
C THR A 14 41.01 -51.83 -15.05
N ALA A 15 39.79 -52.20 -14.65
CA ALA A 15 38.63 -51.31 -14.73
C ALA A 15 38.68 -50.25 -13.59
N ALA A 16 38.89 -48.98 -13.95
CA ALA A 16 38.77 -47.88 -13.02
C ALA A 16 37.27 -47.54 -12.81
N VAL A 17 36.79 -47.77 -11.61
CA VAL A 17 35.44 -47.35 -11.20
C VAL A 17 35.48 -45.86 -10.88
N LEU A 18 34.96 -45.04 -11.79
CA LEU A 18 34.73 -43.61 -11.57
C LEU A 18 33.49 -43.44 -10.68
N THR A 19 33.71 -43.18 -9.41
CA THR A 19 32.62 -42.74 -8.48
C THR A 19 32.33 -41.26 -8.75
N ALA A 20 31.20 -40.97 -9.38
CA ALA A 20 30.68 -39.59 -9.51
C ALA A 20 30.28 -39.06 -8.11
N PRO A 21 30.67 -37.80 -7.76
CA PRO A 21 30.21 -37.21 -6.51
C PRO A 21 28.68 -37.04 -6.57
N ALA A 22 27.96 -37.54 -5.55
CA ALA A 22 26.55 -37.30 -5.38
C ALA A 22 26.35 -35.81 -5.09
N ILE A 23 25.71 -35.07 -6.02
CA ILE A 23 25.24 -33.71 -5.78
C ILE A 23 24.10 -33.81 -4.76
N ALA A 24 24.36 -33.38 -3.52
CA ALA A 24 23.31 -33.20 -2.52
C ALA A 24 22.31 -32.16 -3.05
N PRO A 25 20.98 -32.41 -2.90
CA PRO A 25 20.00 -31.39 -3.28
C PRO A 25 20.27 -30.13 -2.45
N ALA A 26 20.36 -28.98 -3.12
CA ALA A 26 20.45 -27.69 -2.46
C ALA A 26 19.25 -27.59 -1.49
N SER A 27 19.53 -27.40 -0.20
CA SER A 27 18.49 -27.12 0.79
C SER A 27 17.75 -25.88 0.31
N ALA A 28 16.45 -26.03 0.03
CA ALA A 28 15.63 -24.89 -0.27
C ALA A 28 15.75 -23.92 0.93
N ALA A 29 16.07 -22.65 0.67
CA ALA A 29 16.01 -21.62 1.68
C ALA A 29 14.63 -21.72 2.37
N PRO A 30 14.54 -21.55 3.71
CA PRO A 30 13.25 -21.50 4.37
C PRO A 30 12.38 -20.49 3.62
N PRO A 31 11.08 -20.77 3.44
CA PRO A 31 10.19 -19.76 2.85
C PRO A 31 10.36 -18.48 3.66
N THR A 32 10.72 -17.38 3.01
CA THR A 32 10.62 -16.05 3.60
C THR A 32 9.22 -15.98 4.17
N SER A 33 9.08 -15.71 5.48
CA SER A 33 7.78 -15.55 6.12
C SER A 33 6.97 -14.59 5.25
N ALA A 34 5.74 -14.96 4.93
CA ALA A 34 4.87 -14.09 4.16
C ALA A 34 4.80 -12.74 4.90
N VAL A 35 4.93 -11.64 4.17
CA VAL A 35 4.79 -10.30 4.76
C VAL A 35 3.35 -10.18 5.25
N GLU A 36 3.19 -9.84 6.53
CA GLU A 36 1.89 -9.64 7.15
C GLU A 36 1.32 -8.28 6.74
N PRO A 37 0.08 -8.22 6.22
CA PRO A 37 -0.56 -6.96 5.88
C PRO A 37 -0.92 -6.18 7.14
N LEU A 38 -0.49 -4.93 7.24
CA LEU A 38 -0.75 -4.02 8.35
C LEU A 38 -1.86 -3.05 7.95
N GLU A 39 -3.08 -3.29 8.42
CA GLU A 39 -4.27 -2.57 7.93
C GLU A 39 -4.26 -1.08 8.23
N ARG A 40 -3.55 -0.65 9.29
CA ARG A 40 -3.42 0.77 9.66
C ARG A 40 -2.26 1.49 8.99
N ALA A 41 -1.37 0.77 8.31
CA ALA A 41 -0.17 1.38 7.77
C ALA A 41 -0.46 2.13 6.45
N HIS A 42 -0.13 3.44 6.42
CA HIS A 42 -0.24 4.29 5.25
C HIS A 42 1.11 4.94 4.91
N ALA A 43 1.64 4.61 3.74
CA ALA A 43 2.86 5.21 3.20
C ALA A 43 2.52 6.57 2.58
N HIS A 44 2.91 7.64 3.27
CA HIS A 44 2.79 9.02 2.81
C HIS A 44 3.85 9.28 1.74
N ASN A 45 3.49 9.99 0.66
CA ASN A 45 4.41 10.27 -0.44
C ASN A 45 5.21 9.03 -0.90
N ASP A 46 4.56 7.88 -1.03
CA ASP A 46 5.21 6.58 -1.31
C ASP A 46 6.17 6.64 -2.50
N TYR A 47 5.92 7.51 -3.48
CA TYR A 47 6.75 7.73 -4.66
C TYR A 47 8.12 8.36 -4.36
N GLU A 48 8.37 8.85 -3.14
CA GLU A 48 9.67 9.38 -2.71
C GLU A 48 10.62 8.29 -2.19
N HIS A 49 10.15 7.05 -1.98
CA HIS A 49 11.00 5.91 -1.61
C HIS A 49 11.83 5.42 -2.81
N ASP A 50 12.94 4.74 -2.52
CA ASP A 50 13.86 4.19 -3.54
C ASP A 50 13.14 3.24 -4.51
N ARG A 51 12.17 2.45 -4.01
CA ARG A 51 11.33 1.54 -4.79
C ARG A 51 9.86 1.80 -4.48
N PRO A 52 9.25 2.83 -5.11
CA PRO A 52 7.83 3.15 -4.89
C PRO A 52 6.93 1.91 -4.94
N LEU A 53 5.90 1.86 -4.12
CA LEU A 53 5.03 0.71 -3.90
C LEU A 53 5.75 -0.52 -3.32
N ALA A 54 6.88 -0.92 -3.90
CA ALA A 54 7.56 -2.16 -3.49
C ALA A 54 8.08 -2.08 -2.05
N ASP A 55 8.66 -0.94 -1.64
CA ASP A 55 9.14 -0.75 -0.27
C ASP A 55 7.98 -0.76 0.73
N ALA A 56 6.86 -0.09 0.44
CA ALA A 56 5.67 -0.14 1.27
C ALA A 56 5.11 -1.57 1.41
N LEU A 57 4.99 -2.29 0.29
CA LEU A 57 4.49 -3.66 0.30
C LEU A 57 5.43 -4.65 1.01
N ASP A 58 6.74 -4.45 0.93
CA ASP A 58 7.72 -5.26 1.66
C ASP A 58 7.65 -5.04 3.19
N HIS A 59 7.10 -3.89 3.63
CA HIS A 59 6.81 -3.58 5.03
C HIS A 59 5.36 -3.85 5.45
N GLY A 60 4.54 -4.46 4.60
CA GLY A 60 3.17 -4.86 4.95
C GLY A 60 2.12 -3.75 4.81
N PHE A 61 2.46 -2.60 4.25
CA PHE A 61 1.53 -1.48 4.13
C PHE A 61 0.35 -1.81 3.22
N THR A 62 -0.85 -1.50 3.69
CA THR A 62 -2.09 -1.71 2.94
C THR A 62 -2.69 -0.42 2.38
N SER A 63 -2.00 0.71 2.57
CA SER A 63 -2.36 2.00 2.00
C SER A 63 -1.13 2.76 1.56
N VAL A 64 -1.15 3.32 0.33
CA VAL A 64 -0.05 4.09 -0.25
C VAL A 64 -0.58 5.35 -0.92
N GLU A 65 0.21 6.44 -0.92
CA GLU A 65 -0.14 7.72 -1.52
C GLU A 65 0.70 8.01 -2.77
N ALA A 66 0.01 8.47 -3.84
CA ALA A 66 0.61 8.91 -5.08
C ALA A 66 0.13 10.31 -5.45
N ASP A 67 1.04 11.28 -5.52
CA ASP A 67 0.77 12.63 -5.99
C ASP A 67 0.80 12.71 -7.51
N VAL A 68 -0.26 13.22 -8.13
CA VAL A 68 -0.46 13.12 -9.57
C VAL A 68 -0.65 14.48 -10.23
N TRP A 69 0.11 14.73 -11.28
CA TRP A 69 0.00 15.83 -12.21
C TRP A 69 -0.43 15.34 -13.59
N LEU A 70 -1.45 15.94 -14.18
CA LEU A 70 -1.77 15.73 -15.59
C LEU A 70 -0.90 16.65 -16.46
N VAL A 71 0.08 16.07 -17.15
CA VAL A 71 1.04 16.79 -18.00
C VAL A 71 1.12 16.11 -19.36
N ASP A 72 0.79 16.83 -20.43
CA ASP A 72 0.82 16.32 -21.83
C ASP A 72 0.03 15.02 -22.04
N GLY A 73 -1.06 14.81 -21.26
CA GLY A 73 -1.88 13.61 -21.30
C GLY A 73 -1.37 12.42 -20.46
N GLU A 74 -0.23 12.57 -19.78
CA GLU A 74 0.30 11.59 -18.83
C GLU A 74 -0.06 11.96 -17.38
N LEU A 75 -0.41 10.97 -16.57
CA LEU A 75 -0.60 11.10 -15.13
C LEU A 75 0.75 10.94 -14.43
N ARG A 76 1.58 12.00 -14.48
CA ARG A 76 2.94 11.97 -13.92
C ARG A 76 2.92 12.06 -12.41
N VAL A 77 3.81 11.30 -11.75
CA VAL A 77 3.90 11.23 -10.30
C VAL A 77 5.09 12.03 -9.79
N ALA A 78 4.83 13.02 -8.95
CA ALA A 78 5.79 13.82 -8.21
C ALA A 78 5.07 14.73 -7.21
N HIS A 79 5.77 15.20 -6.16
CA HIS A 79 5.23 16.22 -5.25
C HIS A 79 5.04 17.58 -5.95
N ASP A 80 6.04 18.04 -6.66
CA ASP A 80 6.03 19.31 -7.37
C ASP A 80 6.06 19.13 -8.88
N LEU A 81 5.40 20.03 -9.62
CA LEU A 81 5.32 19.97 -11.08
C LEU A 81 6.69 19.91 -11.77
N GLN A 82 7.68 20.65 -11.25
CA GLN A 82 9.03 20.71 -11.83
C GLN A 82 9.79 19.39 -11.71
N ASP A 83 9.38 18.52 -10.79
CA ASP A 83 10.03 17.22 -10.54
C ASP A 83 9.40 16.08 -11.35
N THR A 84 8.31 16.37 -12.07
CA THR A 84 7.66 15.38 -12.94
C THR A 84 8.56 14.96 -14.09
N GLN A 85 8.56 13.66 -14.39
CA GLN A 85 9.34 13.08 -15.47
C GLN A 85 8.45 12.31 -16.46
N PRO A 86 8.67 12.43 -17.79
CA PRO A 86 7.96 11.60 -18.76
C PRO A 86 8.14 10.11 -18.48
N GLY A 87 7.05 9.35 -18.53
CA GLY A 87 7.06 7.91 -18.28
C GLY A 87 7.08 7.49 -16.80
N VAL A 88 7.32 8.41 -15.84
CA VAL A 88 7.14 8.17 -14.41
C VAL A 88 5.69 8.52 -14.05
N THR A 89 4.80 7.55 -14.18
CA THR A 89 3.35 7.76 -14.16
C THR A 89 2.65 6.91 -13.12
N LEU A 90 1.38 7.24 -12.84
CA LEU A 90 0.50 6.42 -12.00
C LEU A 90 0.44 4.97 -12.48
N GLN A 91 0.42 4.76 -13.81
CA GLN A 91 0.42 3.43 -14.41
C GLN A 91 1.74 2.70 -14.13
N SER A 92 2.88 3.32 -14.46
CA SER A 92 4.19 2.65 -14.38
C SER A 92 4.66 2.38 -12.95
N LEU A 93 4.32 3.25 -11.98
CA LEU A 93 4.72 3.10 -10.59
C LEU A 93 3.74 2.27 -9.75
N TYR A 94 2.44 2.30 -10.08
CA TYR A 94 1.41 1.71 -9.22
C TYR A 94 0.50 0.72 -9.94
N LEU A 95 -0.18 1.09 -11.03
CA LEU A 95 -1.23 0.24 -11.57
C LEU A 95 -0.68 -1.04 -12.23
N ASP A 96 0.38 -0.92 -13.03
CA ASP A 96 1.02 -2.09 -13.67
C ASP A 96 1.66 -3.02 -12.62
N PRO A 97 2.49 -2.54 -11.66
CA PRO A 97 3.05 -3.38 -10.62
C PRO A 97 1.99 -4.04 -9.72
N LEU A 98 0.89 -3.34 -9.40
CA LEU A 98 -0.22 -3.91 -8.63
C LEU A 98 -0.94 -5.00 -9.42
N ALA A 99 -1.13 -4.82 -10.74
CA ALA A 99 -1.73 -5.84 -11.60
C ALA A 99 -0.86 -7.10 -11.71
N ASP A 100 0.45 -6.92 -11.85
CA ASP A 100 1.42 -8.02 -11.87
C ASP A 100 1.41 -8.79 -10.54
N ARG A 101 1.41 -8.06 -9.42
CA ARG A 101 1.36 -8.64 -8.08
C ARG A 101 0.03 -9.37 -7.83
N PHE A 102 -1.09 -8.79 -8.24
CA PHE A 102 -2.42 -9.41 -8.18
C PHE A 102 -2.42 -10.75 -8.93
N ALA A 103 -1.87 -10.79 -10.13
CA ALA A 103 -1.77 -12.02 -10.92
C ALA A 103 -0.85 -13.06 -10.25
N ALA A 104 0.31 -12.64 -9.74
CA ALA A 104 1.28 -13.51 -9.08
C ALA A 104 0.77 -14.11 -7.75
N ASN A 105 -0.09 -13.38 -7.04
CA ASN A 105 -0.64 -13.78 -5.74
C ASN A 105 -2.00 -14.49 -5.83
N GLY A 106 -2.50 -14.75 -7.03
CA GLY A 106 -3.78 -15.47 -7.23
C GLY A 106 -5.01 -14.60 -6.97
N GLY A 107 -4.92 -13.29 -7.17
CA GLY A 107 -6.05 -12.38 -7.11
C GLY A 107 -6.06 -11.43 -5.90
N SER A 108 -4.93 -11.24 -5.22
CA SER A 108 -4.79 -10.35 -4.08
C SER A 108 -3.47 -9.57 -4.12
N THR A 109 -3.36 -8.49 -3.34
CA THR A 109 -2.11 -7.72 -3.20
C THR A 109 -1.10 -8.44 -2.32
N TYR A 110 -1.56 -9.14 -1.29
CA TYR A 110 -0.76 -10.03 -0.44
C TYR A 110 -1.28 -11.46 -0.56
N ARG A 111 -0.40 -12.43 -0.57
CA ARG A 111 -0.77 -13.84 -0.73
C ARG A 111 -1.65 -14.32 0.42
N GLY A 112 -2.88 -14.71 0.11
CA GLY A 112 -3.84 -15.22 1.10
C GLY A 112 -4.59 -14.12 1.88
N TRP A 113 -4.34 -12.85 1.60
CA TRP A 113 -5.09 -11.74 2.16
C TRP A 113 -6.27 -11.38 1.24
N ASP A 114 -7.45 -11.25 1.82
CA ASP A 114 -8.71 -10.95 1.12
C ASP A 114 -9.13 -9.46 1.20
N GLY A 115 -8.34 -8.64 1.91
CA GLY A 115 -8.56 -7.20 1.99
C GLY A 115 -8.20 -6.44 0.73
N SER A 116 -8.47 -5.14 0.73
CA SER A 116 -8.25 -4.21 -0.39
C SER A 116 -7.18 -3.19 -0.05
N LEU A 117 -6.11 -3.14 -0.84
CA LEU A 117 -5.10 -2.09 -0.72
C LEU A 117 -5.69 -0.74 -1.13
N GLN A 118 -5.54 0.28 -0.28
CA GLN A 118 -5.92 1.65 -0.63
C GLN A 118 -4.82 2.32 -1.45
N LEU A 119 -5.16 2.77 -2.67
CA LEU A 119 -4.34 3.68 -3.45
C LEU A 119 -4.92 5.09 -3.33
N LEU A 120 -4.33 5.92 -2.47
CA LEU A 120 -4.69 7.32 -2.31
C LEU A 120 -4.01 8.12 -3.42
N ILE A 121 -4.81 8.74 -4.30
CA ILE A 121 -4.31 9.51 -5.44
C ILE A 121 -4.58 10.98 -5.17
N ASP A 122 -3.52 11.73 -4.85
CA ASP A 122 -3.60 13.17 -4.56
C ASP A 122 -3.43 13.98 -5.86
N ILE A 123 -4.50 14.61 -6.31
CA ILE A 123 -4.49 15.43 -7.52
C ILE A 123 -3.85 16.79 -7.22
N LYS A 124 -2.72 17.06 -7.86
CA LYS A 124 -1.97 18.33 -7.74
C LYS A 124 -2.30 19.33 -8.84
N SER A 125 -2.83 18.88 -9.99
CA SER A 125 -3.23 19.72 -11.13
C SER A 125 -4.74 20.06 -11.11
N ASP A 126 -5.31 20.48 -12.24
CA ASP A 126 -6.75 20.76 -12.35
C ASP A 126 -7.59 19.52 -12.05
N GLY A 127 -8.51 19.64 -11.09
CA GLY A 127 -9.28 18.51 -10.56
C GLY A 127 -10.09 17.77 -11.61
N PRO A 128 -11.02 18.41 -12.33
CA PRO A 128 -11.90 17.74 -13.28
C PRO A 128 -11.17 17.01 -14.41
N SER A 129 -10.19 17.65 -15.05
CA SER A 129 -9.45 17.04 -16.18
C SER A 129 -8.54 15.92 -15.71
N THR A 130 -7.88 16.08 -14.56
CA THR A 130 -7.00 15.06 -14.01
C THR A 130 -7.80 13.85 -13.54
N TYR A 131 -8.93 14.08 -12.87
CA TYR A 131 -9.80 12.98 -12.46
C TYR A 131 -10.36 12.19 -13.65
N ALA A 132 -10.72 12.87 -14.74
CA ALA A 132 -11.17 12.19 -15.95
C ALA A 132 -10.10 11.24 -16.51
N ALA A 133 -8.83 11.68 -16.54
CA ALA A 133 -7.70 10.84 -16.94
C ALA A 133 -7.43 9.69 -15.97
N ILE A 134 -7.56 9.93 -14.65
CA ILE A 134 -7.44 8.87 -13.63
C ILE A 134 -8.56 7.83 -13.80
N ASP A 135 -9.82 8.24 -13.95
CA ASP A 135 -10.94 7.31 -14.11
C ASP A 135 -10.76 6.45 -15.38
N GLU A 136 -10.26 7.02 -16.49
CA GLU A 136 -9.90 6.27 -17.70
C GLU A 136 -8.77 5.25 -17.42
N ALA A 137 -7.71 5.66 -16.71
CA ALA A 137 -6.62 4.77 -16.36
C ALA A 137 -7.08 3.61 -15.48
N LEU A 138 -7.88 3.88 -14.42
CA LEU A 138 -8.39 2.84 -13.52
C LEU A 138 -9.31 1.85 -14.22
N ARG A 139 -10.11 2.30 -15.19
CA ARG A 139 -10.99 1.44 -16.02
C ARG A 139 -10.24 0.39 -16.84
N ALA A 140 -8.96 0.60 -17.11
CA ALA A 140 -8.13 -0.38 -17.81
C ALA A 140 -7.80 -1.62 -16.94
N TYR A 141 -8.00 -1.55 -15.61
CA TYR A 141 -7.71 -2.64 -14.66
C TYR A 141 -8.98 -3.16 -13.94
N PRO A 142 -10.03 -3.62 -14.65
CA PRO A 142 -11.35 -3.89 -14.07
C PRO A 142 -11.38 -5.11 -13.12
N GLN A 143 -10.37 -5.97 -13.17
CA GLN A 143 -10.23 -7.12 -12.27
C GLN A 143 -9.51 -6.74 -10.97
N LEU A 144 -8.64 -5.73 -11.02
CA LEU A 144 -7.84 -5.24 -9.91
C LEU A 144 -8.61 -4.21 -9.07
N MET A 145 -9.30 -3.28 -9.75
CA MET A 145 -9.86 -2.08 -9.12
C MET A 145 -11.27 -2.30 -8.58
N THR A 146 -11.51 -1.87 -7.35
CA THR A 146 -12.84 -1.69 -6.77
C THR A 146 -13.65 -0.72 -7.61
N ARG A 147 -14.94 -1.01 -7.79
CA ARG A 147 -15.84 -0.16 -8.56
C ARG A 147 -17.19 -0.02 -7.88
N TRP A 148 -17.81 1.10 -8.08
CA TRP A 148 -19.19 1.38 -7.70
C TRP A 148 -20.05 1.55 -8.93
N THR A 149 -21.20 0.90 -8.95
CA THR A 149 -22.18 1.02 -10.04
C THR A 149 -23.56 1.21 -9.43
N ASP A 150 -24.19 2.33 -9.73
CA ASP A 150 -25.51 2.71 -9.18
C ASP A 150 -25.55 2.57 -7.62
N GLY A 151 -24.50 3.04 -6.93
CA GLY A 151 -24.38 2.97 -5.47
C GLY A 151 -23.94 1.61 -4.92
N THR A 152 -23.86 0.57 -5.74
CA THR A 152 -23.41 -0.75 -5.31
C THR A 152 -21.91 -0.90 -5.49
N MET A 153 -21.19 -1.19 -4.40
CA MET A 153 -19.76 -1.46 -4.43
C MET A 153 -19.49 -2.92 -4.82
N LYS A 154 -18.54 -3.08 -5.72
CA LYS A 154 -17.87 -4.36 -5.98
C LYS A 154 -16.40 -4.22 -5.60
N GLU A 155 -16.10 -4.63 -4.39
CA GLU A 155 -14.74 -4.60 -3.87
C GLU A 155 -13.82 -5.53 -4.66
N ARG A 156 -12.56 -5.11 -4.78
CA ARG A 156 -11.47 -5.79 -5.44
C ARG A 156 -10.19 -5.59 -4.62
N ALA A 157 -9.10 -6.14 -5.12
CA ALA A 157 -7.81 -6.10 -4.42
C ALA A 157 -7.23 -4.69 -4.24
N VAL A 158 -7.69 -3.69 -5.00
CA VAL A 158 -7.27 -2.29 -4.86
C VAL A 158 -8.47 -1.36 -4.90
N THR A 159 -8.53 -0.46 -3.91
CA THR A 159 -9.52 0.62 -3.82
C THR A 159 -8.82 1.96 -3.97
N ALA A 160 -9.06 2.66 -5.09
CA ALA A 160 -8.57 4.01 -5.27
C ALA A 160 -9.43 5.02 -4.50
N VAL A 161 -8.76 6.03 -3.92
CA VAL A 161 -9.42 7.18 -3.25
C VAL A 161 -8.77 8.46 -3.74
N ILE A 162 -9.57 9.42 -4.19
CA ILE A 162 -9.09 10.69 -4.75
C ILE A 162 -8.99 11.75 -3.66
N SER A 163 -7.81 12.31 -3.51
CA SER A 163 -7.47 13.43 -2.63
C SER A 163 -7.00 14.67 -3.43
N GLY A 164 -6.49 15.68 -2.74
CA GLY A 164 -6.00 16.92 -3.36
C GLY A 164 -7.10 17.77 -4.01
N ASN A 165 -6.94 18.12 -5.27
CA ASN A 165 -7.89 18.89 -6.07
C ASN A 165 -9.05 18.01 -6.60
N ARG A 166 -9.70 17.29 -5.72
CA ARG A 166 -10.75 16.30 -6.00
C ARG A 166 -12.07 16.93 -6.44
N PRO A 167 -12.65 16.53 -7.59
CA PRO A 167 -13.88 17.12 -8.14
C PRO A 167 -15.12 16.35 -7.65
N LEU A 168 -15.65 16.69 -6.47
CA LEU A 168 -16.79 16.00 -5.85
C LEU A 168 -18.02 15.92 -6.76
N ALA A 169 -18.34 17.01 -7.47
CA ALA A 169 -19.54 17.06 -8.31
C ALA A 169 -19.47 16.06 -9.46
N GLU A 170 -18.34 15.98 -10.14
CA GLU A 170 -18.07 15.05 -11.23
C GLU A 170 -18.10 13.59 -10.74
N MET A 171 -17.45 13.33 -9.60
CA MET A 171 -17.43 12.00 -8.99
C MET A 171 -18.83 11.54 -8.57
N ALA A 172 -19.62 12.42 -7.94
CA ALA A 172 -20.97 12.11 -7.48
C ALA A 172 -21.96 11.89 -8.64
N ALA A 173 -21.73 12.53 -9.80
CA ALA A 173 -22.58 12.40 -10.97
C ALA A 173 -22.37 11.07 -11.76
N GLN A 174 -21.27 10.35 -11.49
CA GLN A 174 -20.97 9.12 -12.22
C GLN A 174 -21.84 7.95 -11.72
N ARG A 175 -22.48 7.25 -12.67
CA ARG A 175 -23.18 5.97 -12.40
C ARG A 175 -22.21 4.83 -12.12
N THR A 176 -21.08 4.82 -12.79
CA THR A 176 -20.00 3.86 -12.56
C THR A 176 -18.70 4.61 -12.39
N ARG A 177 -18.07 4.47 -11.22
CA ARG A 177 -16.76 5.04 -10.89
C ARG A 177 -15.84 3.99 -10.32
N PHE A 178 -14.52 4.24 -10.42
CA PHE A 178 -13.46 3.35 -9.96
C PHE A 178 -12.67 3.95 -8.78
N ALA A 179 -13.12 5.07 -8.22
CA ALA A 179 -12.47 5.68 -7.07
C ALA A 179 -13.50 6.27 -6.09
N GLY A 180 -13.17 6.24 -4.80
CA GLY A 180 -13.86 6.99 -3.74
C GLY A 180 -13.33 8.42 -3.61
N TYR A 181 -14.04 9.26 -2.88
CA TYR A 181 -13.70 10.65 -2.57
C TYR A 181 -13.10 10.72 -1.15
N ASP A 182 -11.96 11.39 -1.00
CA ASP A 182 -11.36 11.69 0.31
C ASP A 182 -11.99 12.97 0.87
N GLY A 183 -12.89 12.86 1.84
CA GLY A 183 -13.49 13.98 2.56
C GLY A 183 -12.50 14.70 3.47
N ARG A 184 -13.00 15.78 4.09
CA ARG A 184 -12.31 16.51 5.17
C ARG A 184 -13.16 16.49 6.43
N LEU A 185 -12.62 16.87 7.58
CA LEU A 185 -13.41 16.91 8.82
C LEU A 185 -14.65 17.82 8.71
N THR A 186 -14.64 18.81 7.82
CA THR A 186 -15.81 19.64 7.50
C THR A 186 -16.92 18.84 6.81
N ASP A 187 -16.60 17.70 6.20
CA ASP A 187 -17.55 16.87 5.47
C ASP A 187 -18.20 15.78 6.35
N LEU A 188 -17.78 15.62 7.61
CA LEU A 188 -18.29 14.60 8.53
C LEU A 188 -19.81 14.59 8.66
N HIS A 189 -20.44 15.77 8.54
CA HIS A 189 -21.89 15.93 8.63
C HIS A 189 -22.57 16.27 7.31
N SER A 190 -21.87 16.06 6.17
CA SER A 190 -22.41 16.35 4.84
C SER A 190 -23.55 15.41 4.40
N GLY A 191 -23.64 14.23 5.01
CA GLY A 191 -24.59 13.19 4.60
C GLY A 191 -24.19 12.47 3.32
N LEU A 192 -22.95 12.64 2.82
CA LEU A 192 -22.43 11.88 1.69
C LEU A 192 -22.37 10.39 2.08
N PRO A 193 -22.79 9.48 1.17
CA PRO A 193 -22.73 8.06 1.47
C PRO A 193 -21.28 7.54 1.49
N ALA A 194 -20.99 6.54 2.33
CA ALA A 194 -19.65 5.93 2.44
C ALA A 194 -19.16 5.32 1.11
N GLU A 195 -20.07 4.90 0.26
CA GLU A 195 -19.77 4.43 -1.10
C GLU A 195 -19.15 5.54 -1.97
N LEU A 196 -19.45 6.80 -1.70
CA LEU A 196 -18.82 7.95 -2.37
C LEU A 196 -17.62 8.46 -1.59
N MET A 197 -17.73 8.59 -0.28
CA MET A 197 -16.72 9.13 0.61
C MET A 197 -16.27 8.09 1.64
N PRO A 198 -15.45 7.08 1.21
CA PRO A 198 -15.00 6.02 2.12
C PRO A 198 -13.95 6.48 3.13
N LEU A 199 -13.32 7.62 2.91
CA LEU A 199 -12.24 8.17 3.73
C LEU A 199 -12.54 9.62 4.09
N VAL A 200 -12.17 10.01 5.30
CA VAL A 200 -12.05 11.40 5.75
C VAL A 200 -10.63 11.60 6.25
N SER A 201 -9.88 12.48 5.60
CA SER A 201 -8.53 12.83 6.04
C SER A 201 -8.38 14.33 6.27
N ASP A 202 -7.55 14.73 7.25
CA ASP A 202 -7.27 16.14 7.49
C ASP A 202 -5.88 16.33 8.13
N ASN A 203 -5.43 17.59 8.10
CA ASN A 203 -4.16 17.98 8.69
C ASN A 203 -4.27 18.01 10.22
N TRP A 204 -3.46 17.19 10.89
CA TRP A 204 -3.39 17.13 12.35
C TRP A 204 -3.23 18.50 13.00
N THR A 205 -2.30 19.30 12.51
CA THR A 205 -1.93 20.58 13.11
C THR A 205 -3.01 21.67 13.01
N ARG A 206 -4.04 21.46 12.17
CA ARG A 206 -5.21 22.35 12.09
C ARG A 206 -6.23 22.05 13.18
N HIS A 207 -6.16 20.88 13.77
CA HIS A 207 -7.19 20.39 14.71
C HIS A 207 -6.63 20.13 16.10
N PHE A 208 -5.35 19.82 16.23
CA PHE A 208 -4.67 19.47 17.48
C PHE A 208 -3.40 20.31 17.64
N THR A 209 -3.12 20.69 18.88
CA THR A 209 -1.88 21.41 19.25
C THR A 209 -0.87 20.48 19.88
N TRP A 210 -1.30 19.33 20.39
CA TRP A 210 -0.44 18.34 21.00
C TRP A 210 0.41 17.62 19.92
N THR A 211 1.70 17.53 20.22
CA THR A 211 2.74 16.97 19.32
C THR A 211 3.44 15.74 19.89
N GLY A 212 2.82 15.07 20.89
CA GLY A 212 3.40 13.89 21.53
C GLY A 212 4.20 14.18 22.80
N VAL A 213 4.42 15.45 23.14
CA VAL A 213 5.16 15.83 24.36
C VAL A 213 4.27 15.74 25.60
N GLY A 214 4.62 14.87 26.53
CA GLY A 214 3.83 14.61 27.74
C GLY A 214 2.47 13.97 27.44
N PRO A 215 1.56 13.89 28.41
CA PRO A 215 0.25 13.31 28.17
C PRO A 215 -0.59 14.18 27.24
N MET A 216 -1.36 13.55 26.35
CA MET A 216 -2.33 14.26 25.51
C MET A 216 -3.37 14.99 26.39
N PRO A 217 -3.64 16.30 26.15
CA PRO A 217 -4.69 17.00 26.86
C PRO A 217 -6.04 16.30 26.74
N GLU A 218 -6.78 16.16 27.85
CA GLU A 218 -8.03 15.42 27.89
C GLU A 218 -9.05 15.93 26.85
N ALA A 219 -9.15 17.25 26.67
CA ALA A 219 -10.04 17.86 25.69
C ALA A 219 -9.67 17.49 24.23
N GLU A 220 -8.37 17.41 23.91
CA GLU A 220 -7.92 17.00 22.58
C GLU A 220 -8.14 15.49 22.37
N ARG A 221 -7.86 14.65 23.38
CA ARG A 221 -8.17 13.22 23.31
C ARG A 221 -9.67 12.97 23.10
N ALA A 222 -10.53 13.63 23.87
CA ALA A 222 -11.98 13.52 23.71
C ALA A 222 -12.44 13.97 22.31
N LYS A 223 -11.83 15.03 21.77
CA LYS A 223 -12.07 15.50 20.41
C LYS A 223 -11.67 14.46 19.37
N LEU A 224 -10.49 13.84 19.49
CA LEU A 224 -10.01 12.80 18.58
C LEU A 224 -10.98 11.61 18.55
N HIS A 225 -11.33 11.07 19.71
CA HIS A 225 -12.30 9.98 19.82
C HIS A 225 -13.69 10.35 19.25
N SER A 226 -14.16 11.58 19.46
CA SER A 226 -15.42 12.04 18.90
C SER A 226 -15.41 12.13 17.38
N ILE A 227 -14.30 12.58 16.78
CA ILE A 227 -14.12 12.62 15.32
C ILE A 227 -14.20 11.21 14.74
N VAL A 228 -13.41 10.28 15.29
CA VAL A 228 -13.35 8.89 14.81
C VAL A 228 -14.70 8.20 14.97
N ALA A 229 -15.32 8.29 16.14
CA ALA A 229 -16.64 7.70 16.38
C ALA A 229 -17.72 8.26 15.43
N THR A 230 -17.67 9.58 15.12
CA THR A 230 -18.58 10.19 14.16
C THR A 230 -18.34 9.68 12.74
N ALA A 231 -17.08 9.60 12.31
CA ALA A 231 -16.72 9.07 10.99
C ALA A 231 -17.18 7.62 10.84
N HIS A 232 -16.88 6.77 11.81
CA HIS A 232 -17.25 5.35 11.81
C HIS A 232 -18.79 5.16 11.83
N ALA A 233 -19.53 6.00 12.54
CA ALA A 233 -21.01 5.97 12.52
C ALA A 233 -21.60 6.25 11.13
N HIS A 234 -20.86 6.92 10.24
CA HIS A 234 -21.21 7.15 8.84
C HIS A 234 -20.55 6.17 7.87
N GLY A 235 -19.73 5.22 8.36
CA GLY A 235 -19.00 4.27 7.55
C GLY A 235 -17.73 4.82 6.87
N TYR A 236 -17.22 5.96 7.36
CA TYR A 236 -15.99 6.56 6.85
C TYR A 236 -14.80 6.08 7.65
N ARG A 237 -13.67 5.81 6.97
CA ARG A 237 -12.35 5.64 7.58
C ARG A 237 -11.73 6.99 7.87
N VAL A 238 -10.75 7.03 8.80
CA VAL A 238 -10.09 8.27 9.24
C VAL A 238 -8.59 8.17 9.05
N ARG A 239 -7.99 9.23 8.51
CA ARG A 239 -6.55 9.45 8.43
C ARG A 239 -6.21 10.89 8.86
N PHE A 240 -5.12 11.06 9.60
CA PHE A 240 -4.50 12.37 9.82
C PHE A 240 -3.11 12.42 9.21
N TRP A 241 -2.84 13.45 8.39
CA TRP A 241 -1.52 13.77 7.89
C TRP A 241 -0.91 14.94 8.66
N ALA A 242 0.41 15.24 8.45
CA ALA A 242 1.19 16.19 9.25
C ALA A 242 1.19 15.91 10.76
N THR A 243 1.10 14.63 11.14
CA THR A 243 1.44 14.17 12.49
C THR A 243 2.96 14.24 12.69
N PRO A 244 3.47 14.34 13.94
CA PRO A 244 4.90 14.16 14.21
C PRO A 244 5.40 12.83 13.63
N ASP A 245 6.43 12.88 12.76
CA ASP A 245 6.95 11.68 12.06
C ASP A 245 8.46 11.46 12.27
N MET A 246 9.14 12.36 12.98
CA MET A 246 10.53 12.13 13.39
C MET A 246 10.61 11.01 14.41
N PRO A 247 11.47 9.97 14.21
CA PRO A 247 11.63 8.88 15.13
C PRO A 247 11.90 9.37 16.57
N GLY A 248 11.11 8.87 17.53
CA GLY A 248 11.23 9.27 18.93
C GLY A 248 9.96 9.08 19.74
N PRO A 249 10.02 9.32 21.05
CA PRO A 249 8.90 9.08 21.96
C PRO A 249 7.68 9.96 21.66
N GLU A 250 7.86 11.12 21.05
CA GLU A 250 6.77 12.02 20.67
C GLU A 250 5.92 11.42 19.54
N ARG A 251 6.56 10.89 18.51
CA ARG A 251 5.90 10.18 17.42
C ARG A 251 5.16 8.96 17.93
N ASP A 252 5.84 8.14 18.73
CA ASP A 252 5.29 6.91 19.28
C ASP A 252 4.08 7.19 20.19
N ALA A 253 4.12 8.30 20.96
CA ALA A 253 2.98 8.75 21.74
C ALA A 253 1.78 9.14 20.87
N VAL A 254 2.00 9.84 19.73
CA VAL A 254 0.93 10.18 18.79
C VAL A 254 0.36 8.93 18.17
N TRP A 255 1.17 8.01 17.67
CA TRP A 255 0.69 6.74 17.11
C TRP A 255 -0.13 5.93 18.12
N THR A 256 0.31 5.90 19.39
CA THR A 256 -0.44 5.24 20.48
C THR A 256 -1.85 5.84 20.65
N GLU A 257 -1.98 7.17 20.65
CA GLU A 257 -3.29 7.82 20.78
C GLU A 257 -4.15 7.62 19.53
N LEU A 258 -3.55 7.58 18.32
CA LEU A 258 -4.26 7.29 17.07
C LEU A 258 -4.85 5.86 17.08
N ILE A 259 -4.05 4.86 17.49
CA ILE A 259 -4.51 3.46 17.64
C ILE A 259 -5.63 3.39 18.69
N ALA A 260 -5.42 4.00 19.86
CA ALA A 260 -6.40 3.98 20.95
C ALA A 260 -7.75 4.64 20.57
N ALA A 261 -7.71 5.65 19.70
CA ALA A 261 -8.92 6.28 19.16
C ALA A 261 -9.58 5.49 18.02
N GLY A 262 -8.90 4.48 17.46
CA GLY A 262 -9.39 3.70 16.33
C GLY A 262 -9.20 4.37 14.97
N VAL A 263 -8.19 5.22 14.81
CA VAL A 263 -7.85 5.81 13.49
C VAL A 263 -7.46 4.69 12.53
N ASP A 264 -8.00 4.72 11.32
CA ASP A 264 -7.88 3.61 10.37
C ASP A 264 -6.55 3.61 9.61
N HIS A 265 -5.97 4.80 9.34
CA HIS A 265 -4.70 4.91 8.64
C HIS A 265 -3.73 5.82 9.40
N ILE A 266 -2.60 5.27 9.80
CA ILE A 266 -1.49 5.99 10.42
C ILE A 266 -0.49 6.38 9.33
N ASN A 267 -0.28 7.68 9.19
CA ASN A 267 0.52 8.31 8.14
C ASN A 267 1.98 8.39 8.56
N THR A 268 2.90 7.96 7.69
CA THR A 268 4.34 8.07 7.92
C THR A 268 5.17 8.04 6.64
N ASP A 269 6.37 8.63 6.70
CA ASP A 269 7.45 8.45 5.71
C ASP A 269 8.46 7.36 6.19
N ASP A 270 8.38 6.90 7.46
CA ASP A 270 9.25 5.86 8.04
C ASP A 270 8.56 4.49 8.03
N LEU A 271 8.62 3.80 6.90
CA LEU A 271 7.96 2.50 6.71
C LEU A 271 8.40 1.46 7.75
N ALA A 272 9.69 1.32 7.98
CA ALA A 272 10.24 0.34 8.92
C ALA A 272 9.86 0.68 10.38
N GLY A 273 9.85 1.97 10.72
CA GLY A 273 9.46 2.43 12.05
C GLY A 273 7.99 2.14 12.35
N LEU A 274 7.09 2.43 11.42
CA LEU A 274 5.67 2.15 11.61
C LEU A 274 5.37 0.65 11.62
N GLN A 275 6.00 -0.13 10.73
CA GLN A 275 5.89 -1.60 10.76
C GLN A 275 6.23 -2.16 12.14
N ALA A 276 7.42 -1.81 12.66
CA ALA A 276 7.86 -2.28 13.97
C ALA A 276 6.93 -1.86 15.10
N PHE A 277 6.39 -0.63 15.02
CA PHE A 277 5.48 -0.10 16.01
C PHE A 277 4.13 -0.83 16.00
N LEU A 278 3.50 -1.03 14.82
CA LEU A 278 2.21 -1.71 14.70
C LEU A 278 2.29 -3.16 15.17
N LEU A 279 3.29 -3.92 14.73
CA LEU A 279 3.50 -5.31 15.18
C LEU A 279 3.67 -5.43 16.70
N ALA A 280 4.17 -4.38 17.37
CA ALA A 280 4.36 -4.40 18.82
C ALA A 280 3.15 -3.86 19.60
N HIS A 281 2.32 -2.99 19.03
CA HIS A 281 1.37 -2.18 19.79
C HIS A 281 -0.07 -2.21 19.25
N ASP A 282 -0.32 -2.65 17.99
CA ASP A 282 -1.68 -2.74 17.48
C ASP A 282 -2.32 -4.07 17.90
N PRO A 283 -3.42 -4.06 18.69
CA PRO A 283 -4.10 -5.28 19.09
C PRO A 283 -4.65 -6.10 17.91
N GLN A 284 -5.01 -5.45 16.80
CA GLN A 284 -5.53 -6.14 15.61
C GLN A 284 -4.46 -7.01 14.96
N GLU A 285 -3.22 -6.53 14.92
CA GLU A 285 -2.09 -7.27 14.37
C GLU A 285 -1.62 -8.40 15.30
N GLN A 286 -1.85 -8.25 16.62
CA GLN A 286 -1.47 -9.27 17.62
C GLN A 286 -2.45 -10.47 17.66
N GLU A 287 -3.71 -10.30 17.26
CA GLU A 287 -4.70 -11.38 17.20
C GLU A 287 -4.59 -12.20 15.91
N ALA A 288 -3.98 -11.65 14.87
CA ALA A 288 -3.80 -12.29 13.56
C ALA A 288 -2.55 -13.18 13.48
N ALA A 289 -1.56 -12.98 14.37
CA ALA A 289 -0.29 -13.71 14.44
C ALA A 289 -0.38 -14.95 15.34
#